data_b29605cc759ace380be525d97d5b88fa
#
_entry.id   b29605cc759ace380be525d97d5b88fa
#
_cell.length_a   1.000
_cell.length_b   1.000
_cell.length_c   1.000
_cell.angle_alpha   90.00
_cell.angle_beta   90.00
_cell.angle_gamma   90.00
#
_symmetry.space_group_name_H-M   'P 1'
#
loop_
_entity.id
_entity.type
_entity.pdbx_description
1 polymer ?
#
loop_
_entity_poly.entity_id
_entity_poly.type
_entity_poly.pdbx_seq_one_letter_code
_entity_poly.pdbx_strand_id
1 'polypeptide(L)'
;MPARHIHTIARPANRVVIVGAGLSGLSAALHLRGTGADVTIVERASAPGGRVGAYEGPGGSYRIDSGATVLTMPGLIDEALAAVGSDRARTGLVIRQLAPAYHGRFADGTTIDVHSDPEAMEHEVRRACGAAEATRYRELRAWLGAMFDTEYDRFIAANFDSPLDLANSPSAFRDMARLIALGGFSRLGKQVAKRIEDPRLRRIFTFQALYAGMPPARALGVYGAIAHMDTSLGVYFPDGGMHRITEALAAALIEAGGSIHYNTEITGLEHSGSTITAATTAEGHRIPGDAFILTGDLPITDQLLARTPARIPRRATRWSPSAFILHGTIPQSVTGLWDAQAHHTIDFGDAWDSTFEQLTARRGKGTVMSDPSLLITRPTLTSPAMVADGATGPRELLSVLAPAPNLVSAPLAWDALEPSYQAELLGTLERRGYKGISEHFAVDHVDSPRTWAAQGMAAGTPFSAAHSFPQTGPFRRRNLVRGVDNVVLAGCGTTPGVGVPTTMISGRLAAQRITGAP
;
A
#
# COMPACT_ATOMS: atom_id res chain seq x y z
N MET A 1 19.78 -16.88 13.52
CA MET A 1 18.80 -18.01 13.50
C MET A 1 19.22 -18.97 12.39
N PRO A 2 19.01 -20.31 12.48
CA PRO A 2 19.26 -21.19 11.35
C PRO A 2 18.36 -20.73 10.18
N ALA A 3 18.97 -20.59 8.99
CA ALA A 3 18.26 -20.18 7.79
C ALA A 3 17.08 -21.13 7.52
N ARG A 4 15.90 -20.58 7.32
CA ARG A 4 14.71 -21.35 6.99
C ARG A 4 14.89 -21.91 5.58
N HIS A 5 14.79 -23.22 5.43
CA HIS A 5 14.80 -23.84 4.11
C HIS A 5 13.52 -23.43 3.36
N ILE A 6 13.64 -22.67 2.28
CA ILE A 6 12.54 -22.26 1.41
C ILE A 6 12.66 -22.98 0.06
N HIS A 7 11.52 -23.30 -0.56
CA HIS A 7 11.56 -23.77 -1.93
C HIS A 7 11.97 -22.62 -2.86
N THR A 8 12.83 -22.91 -3.81
CA THR A 8 13.28 -22.00 -4.86
C THR A 8 12.73 -22.43 -6.21
N ILE A 9 12.98 -21.64 -7.24
CA ILE A 9 12.80 -22.09 -8.63
C ILE A 9 13.68 -23.32 -8.90
N ALA A 10 13.28 -24.14 -9.89
CA ALA A 10 13.88 -25.47 -10.12
C ALA A 10 15.33 -25.43 -10.63
N ARG A 11 15.78 -24.29 -11.20
CA ARG A 11 17.11 -24.14 -11.79
C ARG A 11 17.74 -22.80 -11.42
N PRO A 12 19.09 -22.71 -11.35
CA PRO A 12 19.78 -21.44 -11.23
C PRO A 12 19.41 -20.51 -12.38
N ALA A 13 19.27 -19.22 -12.08
CA ALA A 13 18.91 -18.20 -13.07
C ALA A 13 19.94 -17.07 -13.04
N ASN A 14 20.57 -16.80 -14.18
CA ASN A 14 21.47 -15.67 -14.35
C ASN A 14 20.76 -14.46 -14.96
N ARG A 15 19.85 -14.70 -15.93
CA ARG A 15 19.06 -13.66 -16.59
C ARG A 15 17.64 -13.66 -16.04
N VAL A 16 17.27 -12.60 -15.34
CA VAL A 16 15.94 -12.46 -14.73
C VAL A 16 15.17 -11.34 -15.42
N VAL A 17 14.01 -11.68 -15.95
CA VAL A 17 13.07 -10.72 -16.54
C VAL A 17 11.98 -10.41 -15.52
N ILE A 18 11.77 -9.14 -15.23
CA ILE A 18 10.77 -8.65 -14.28
C ILE A 18 9.72 -7.84 -15.05
N VAL A 19 8.45 -8.23 -14.93
CA VAL A 19 7.34 -7.54 -15.58
C VAL A 19 6.72 -6.57 -14.60
N GLY A 20 7.01 -5.27 -14.80
CA GLY A 20 6.53 -4.13 -14.03
C GLY A 20 7.60 -3.45 -13.17
N ALA A 21 7.72 -2.11 -13.33
CA ALA A 21 8.62 -1.22 -12.59
C ALA A 21 7.93 -0.53 -11.38
N GLY A 22 7.01 -1.22 -10.71
CA GLY A 22 6.48 -0.80 -9.42
C GLY A 22 7.43 -1.16 -8.27
N LEU A 23 7.08 -0.79 -7.03
CA LEU A 23 7.92 -1.02 -5.84
C LEU A 23 8.40 -2.47 -5.70
N SER A 24 7.53 -3.47 -5.95
CA SER A 24 7.92 -4.88 -5.83
C SER A 24 8.90 -5.32 -6.91
N GLY A 25 8.72 -4.84 -8.13
CA GLY A 25 9.63 -5.14 -9.24
C GLY A 25 11.00 -4.51 -9.03
N LEU A 26 11.04 -3.25 -8.65
CA LEU A 26 12.29 -2.52 -8.35
C LEU A 26 13.01 -3.11 -7.14
N SER A 27 12.29 -3.44 -6.06
CA SER A 27 12.87 -4.13 -4.90
C SER A 27 13.47 -5.48 -5.29
N ALA A 28 12.73 -6.30 -6.04
CA ALA A 28 13.24 -7.60 -6.51
C ALA A 28 14.47 -7.44 -7.40
N ALA A 29 14.45 -6.45 -8.30
CA ALA A 29 15.55 -6.15 -9.22
C ALA A 29 16.84 -5.80 -8.49
N LEU A 30 16.76 -4.91 -7.49
CA LEU A 30 17.92 -4.49 -6.72
C LEU A 30 18.51 -5.64 -5.91
N HIS A 31 17.69 -6.43 -5.22
CA HIS A 31 18.16 -7.61 -4.48
C HIS A 31 18.79 -8.66 -5.40
N LEU A 32 18.23 -8.92 -6.58
CA LEU A 32 18.80 -9.83 -7.56
C LEU A 32 20.11 -9.28 -8.15
N ARG A 33 20.12 -8.00 -8.50
CA ARG A 33 21.33 -7.36 -9.05
C ARG A 33 22.49 -7.39 -8.06
N GLY A 34 22.19 -7.20 -6.77
CA GLY A 34 23.17 -7.33 -5.69
C GLY A 34 23.81 -8.71 -5.57
N THR A 35 23.17 -9.77 -6.08
CA THR A 35 23.76 -11.11 -6.16
C THR A 35 24.52 -11.36 -7.47
N GLY A 36 24.59 -10.37 -8.37
CA GLY A 36 25.29 -10.49 -9.65
C GLY A 36 24.41 -10.95 -10.82
N ALA A 37 23.10 -11.15 -10.62
CA ALA A 37 22.20 -11.54 -11.70
C ALA A 37 22.10 -10.42 -12.78
N ASP A 38 21.92 -10.81 -14.03
CA ASP A 38 21.55 -9.92 -15.13
C ASP A 38 20.03 -9.68 -15.07
N VAL A 39 19.64 -8.42 -14.79
CA VAL A 39 18.24 -8.08 -14.52
C VAL A 39 17.71 -7.09 -15.54
N THR A 40 16.61 -7.47 -16.18
CA THR A 40 15.85 -6.62 -17.09
C THR A 40 14.43 -6.42 -16.56
N ILE A 41 14.04 -5.17 -16.30
CA ILE A 41 12.63 -4.82 -16.04
C ILE A 41 11.97 -4.40 -17.35
N VAL A 42 10.71 -4.80 -17.52
CA VAL A 42 9.85 -4.38 -18.64
C VAL A 42 8.62 -3.71 -18.07
N GLU A 43 8.41 -2.44 -18.44
CA GLU A 43 7.34 -1.59 -17.89
C GLU A 43 6.50 -1.02 -19.03
N ARG A 44 5.18 -1.14 -18.93
CA ARG A 44 4.25 -0.62 -19.94
C ARG A 44 4.12 0.91 -19.94
N ALA A 45 4.33 1.53 -18.79
CA ALA A 45 4.30 2.99 -18.64
C ALA A 45 5.61 3.63 -19.11
N SER A 46 5.59 4.95 -19.31
CA SER A 46 6.76 5.75 -19.68
C SER A 46 7.73 6.04 -18.51
N ALA A 47 7.33 5.69 -17.29
CA ALA A 47 8.09 5.95 -16.06
C ALA A 47 7.87 4.81 -15.04
N PRO A 48 8.77 4.65 -14.05
CA PRO A 48 8.56 3.72 -12.94
C PRO A 48 7.46 4.24 -12.01
N GLY A 49 6.83 3.35 -11.25
CA GLY A 49 5.85 3.80 -10.26
C GLY A 49 4.79 2.75 -9.90
N GLY A 50 4.05 2.26 -10.87
CA GLY A 50 2.90 1.42 -10.61
C GLY A 50 1.86 2.16 -9.74
N ARG A 51 1.64 1.71 -8.49
CA ARG A 51 0.76 2.37 -7.52
C ARG A 51 1.46 3.45 -6.66
N VAL A 52 2.69 3.80 -6.99
CA VAL A 52 3.49 4.87 -6.39
C VAL A 52 4.13 5.68 -7.51
N GLY A 53 3.31 6.09 -8.46
CA GLY A 53 3.64 6.98 -9.57
C GLY A 53 3.14 8.38 -9.31
N ALA A 54 3.10 9.21 -10.36
CA ALA A 54 2.57 10.56 -10.31
C ALA A 54 1.71 10.85 -11.53
N TYR A 55 0.74 11.75 -11.36
CA TYR A 55 0.03 12.43 -12.44
C TYR A 55 0.68 13.78 -12.68
N GLU A 56 0.70 14.21 -13.92
CA GLU A 56 1.10 15.56 -14.29
C GLU A 56 -0.12 16.47 -14.31
N GLY A 57 0.00 17.65 -13.74
CA GLY A 57 -1.00 18.70 -13.83
C GLY A 57 -1.09 19.29 -15.26
N PRO A 58 -2.09 20.14 -15.50
CA PRO A 58 -2.30 20.76 -16.82
C PRO A 58 -1.01 21.42 -17.34
N GLY A 59 -0.60 21.05 -18.58
CA GLY A 59 0.62 21.56 -19.20
C GLY A 59 1.93 21.20 -18.48
N GLY A 60 1.96 20.19 -17.62
CA GLY A 60 3.14 19.80 -16.86
C GLY A 60 3.49 20.76 -15.71
N SER A 61 2.54 21.56 -15.24
CA SER A 61 2.76 22.61 -14.25
C SER A 61 3.16 22.10 -12.85
N TYR A 62 2.83 20.83 -12.54
CA TYR A 62 3.18 20.15 -11.28
C TYR A 62 3.09 18.64 -11.45
N ARG A 63 3.58 17.91 -10.45
CA ARG A 63 3.37 16.45 -10.34
C ARG A 63 2.74 16.13 -8.99
N ILE A 64 1.71 15.30 -8.98
CA ILE A 64 1.01 14.85 -7.78
C ILE A 64 0.98 13.33 -7.71
N ASP A 65 1.18 12.76 -6.53
CA ASP A 65 1.23 11.31 -6.35
C ASP A 65 -0.10 10.64 -6.75
N SER A 66 0.01 9.58 -7.56
CA SER A 66 -1.14 8.88 -8.16
C SER A 66 -1.71 7.74 -7.31
N GLY A 67 -1.27 7.56 -6.07
CA GLY A 67 -1.70 6.42 -5.27
C GLY A 67 -1.37 6.54 -3.80
N ALA A 68 -0.42 5.72 -3.30
CA ALA A 68 -0.06 5.74 -1.89
C ALA A 68 0.59 7.08 -1.51
N THR A 69 0.10 7.69 -0.42
CA THR A 69 0.65 8.94 0.14
C THR A 69 1.31 8.74 1.51
N VAL A 70 1.19 7.54 2.08
CA VAL A 70 1.72 7.18 3.39
C VAL A 70 2.90 6.24 3.23
N LEU A 71 4.07 6.66 3.70
CA LEU A 71 5.28 5.84 3.80
C LEU A 71 5.53 5.46 5.25
N THR A 72 5.66 4.17 5.51
CA THR A 72 6.18 3.64 6.77
C THR A 72 7.40 2.77 6.50
N MET A 73 8.25 2.55 7.51
CA MET A 73 9.42 1.67 7.42
C MET A 73 10.39 2.02 6.26
N PRO A 74 10.89 3.27 6.17
CA PRO A 74 11.79 3.70 5.09
C PRO A 74 13.09 2.87 5.01
N GLY A 75 13.49 2.20 6.08
CA GLY A 75 14.64 1.27 6.09
C GLY A 75 14.57 0.15 5.05
N LEU A 76 13.36 -0.21 4.57
CA LEU A 76 13.22 -1.17 3.46
C LEU A 76 13.71 -0.61 2.12
N ILE A 77 13.63 0.71 1.95
CA ILE A 77 14.21 1.40 0.80
C ILE A 77 15.73 1.38 0.91
N ASP A 78 16.25 1.68 2.12
CA ASP A 78 17.68 1.64 2.40
C ASP A 78 18.26 0.23 2.17
N GLU A 79 17.55 -0.81 2.60
CA GLU A 79 17.94 -2.20 2.37
C GLU A 79 18.05 -2.53 0.86
N ALA A 80 17.05 -2.12 0.07
CA ALA A 80 17.05 -2.37 -1.37
C ALA A 80 18.17 -1.61 -2.08
N LEU A 81 18.45 -0.35 -1.72
CA LEU A 81 19.56 0.43 -2.26
C LEU A 81 20.92 -0.18 -1.87
N ALA A 82 21.08 -0.55 -0.60
CA ALA A 82 22.30 -1.16 -0.08
C ALA A 82 22.65 -2.48 -0.77
N ALA A 83 21.65 -3.23 -1.24
CA ALA A 83 21.87 -4.48 -1.98
C ALA A 83 22.77 -4.30 -3.22
N VAL A 84 22.76 -3.10 -3.83
CA VAL A 84 23.62 -2.74 -4.98
C VAL A 84 24.74 -1.76 -4.62
N GLY A 85 25.02 -1.57 -3.34
CA GLY A 85 26.06 -0.63 -2.87
C GLY A 85 25.68 0.85 -3.04
N SER A 86 24.38 1.15 -3.14
CA SER A 86 23.83 2.52 -3.21
C SER A 86 23.18 2.93 -1.89
N ASP A 87 22.79 4.19 -1.79
CA ASP A 87 22.10 4.76 -0.64
C ASP A 87 21.21 5.96 -1.07
N ARG A 88 20.48 6.52 -0.10
CA ARG A 88 19.62 7.69 -0.37
C ARG A 88 20.41 8.93 -0.79
N ALA A 89 21.61 9.12 -0.28
CA ALA A 89 22.42 10.29 -0.62
C ALA A 89 22.86 10.22 -2.09
N ARG A 90 23.30 9.06 -2.56
CA ARG A 90 23.68 8.83 -3.97
C ARG A 90 22.51 9.01 -4.94
N THR A 91 21.33 8.58 -4.54
CA THR A 91 20.11 8.71 -5.37
C THR A 91 19.41 10.05 -5.23
N GLY A 92 19.86 10.93 -4.33
CA GLY A 92 19.23 12.21 -4.04
C GLY A 92 17.84 12.08 -3.38
N LEU A 93 17.52 10.93 -2.77
CA LEU A 93 16.24 10.69 -2.12
C LEU A 93 16.27 11.20 -0.67
N VAL A 94 15.55 12.27 -0.41
CA VAL A 94 15.38 12.84 0.93
C VAL A 94 14.03 12.39 1.49
N ILE A 95 14.01 11.77 2.66
CA ILE A 95 12.77 11.30 3.32
C ILE A 95 12.65 12.01 4.67
N ARG A 96 11.50 12.64 4.90
CA ARG A 96 11.18 13.36 6.15
C ARG A 96 10.17 12.60 6.96
N GLN A 97 10.36 12.57 8.29
CA GLN A 97 9.33 12.07 9.20
C GLN A 97 8.27 13.14 9.41
N LEU A 98 7.01 12.74 9.39
CA LEU A 98 5.88 13.63 9.63
C LEU A 98 5.60 13.75 11.14
N ALA A 99 5.40 14.97 11.60
CA ALA A 99 5.00 15.28 12.96
C ALA A 99 3.98 16.44 12.96
N PRO A 100 2.70 16.14 13.24
CA PRO A 100 2.13 14.82 13.52
C PRO A 100 2.12 13.90 12.30
N ALA A 101 2.07 12.57 12.54
CA ALA A 101 1.88 11.57 11.49
C ALA A 101 0.50 11.73 10.83
N TYR A 102 -0.52 12.00 11.64
CA TYR A 102 -1.89 12.33 11.21
C TYR A 102 -2.51 13.36 12.14
N HIS A 103 -3.32 14.22 11.59
CA HIS A 103 -4.26 15.05 12.31
C HIS A 103 -5.65 14.41 12.24
N GLY A 104 -6.15 13.87 13.33
CA GLY A 104 -7.49 13.31 13.44
C GLY A 104 -8.50 14.40 13.79
N ARG A 105 -9.47 14.65 12.93
CA ARG A 105 -10.58 15.57 13.15
C ARG A 105 -11.89 14.78 13.21
N PHE A 106 -12.71 15.06 14.19
CA PHE A 106 -13.96 14.34 14.44
C PHE A 106 -15.19 15.22 14.17
N ALA A 107 -16.34 14.58 13.93
CA ALA A 107 -17.59 15.26 13.57
C ALA A 107 -18.07 16.27 14.66
N ASP A 108 -17.70 16.04 15.93
CA ASP A 108 -17.99 16.96 17.04
C ASP A 108 -17.03 18.17 17.11
N GLY A 109 -16.13 18.31 16.14
CA GLY A 109 -15.11 19.36 16.08
C GLY A 109 -13.87 19.12 16.93
N THR A 110 -13.81 18.04 17.71
CA THR A 110 -12.61 17.69 18.48
C THR A 110 -11.49 17.18 17.57
N THR A 111 -10.24 17.31 18.04
CA THR A 111 -9.06 16.89 17.30
C THR A 111 -8.10 16.08 18.16
N ILE A 112 -7.38 15.17 17.56
CA ILE A 112 -6.30 14.39 18.16
C ILE A 112 -5.17 14.27 17.15
N ASP A 113 -3.99 14.79 17.50
CA ASP A 113 -2.78 14.62 16.70
C ASP A 113 -2.11 13.28 17.02
N VAL A 114 -1.79 12.53 15.98
CA VAL A 114 -1.12 11.23 16.14
C VAL A 114 0.39 11.43 16.03
N HIS A 115 1.08 11.21 17.14
CA HIS A 115 2.53 11.30 17.21
C HIS A 115 3.16 9.91 17.30
N SER A 116 4.26 9.68 16.57
CA SER A 116 5.05 8.45 16.68
C SER A 116 5.91 8.43 17.96
N ASP A 117 6.33 9.60 18.43
CA ASP A 117 6.99 9.73 19.73
C ASP A 117 6.03 9.33 20.86
N PRO A 118 6.43 8.41 21.78
CA PRO A 118 5.55 7.88 22.81
C PRO A 118 5.12 8.92 23.83
N GLU A 119 6.01 9.85 24.21
CA GLU A 119 5.72 10.87 25.22
C GLU A 119 4.79 11.95 24.66
N ALA A 120 5.06 12.40 23.43
CA ALA A 120 4.20 13.35 22.73
C ALA A 120 2.79 12.79 22.53
N MET A 121 2.66 11.50 22.12
CA MET A 121 1.35 10.88 21.97
C MET A 121 0.64 10.65 23.31
N GLU A 122 1.35 10.27 24.36
CA GLU A 122 0.75 10.17 25.70
C GLU A 122 0.24 11.52 26.20
N HIS A 123 1.02 12.60 25.98
CA HIS A 123 0.60 13.96 26.31
C HIS A 123 -0.66 14.35 25.54
N GLU A 124 -0.70 14.06 24.25
CA GLU A 124 -1.86 14.35 23.39
C GLU A 124 -3.11 13.58 23.82
N VAL A 125 -2.98 12.28 24.12
CA VAL A 125 -4.09 11.47 24.65
C VAL A 125 -4.57 12.04 26.00
N ARG A 126 -3.66 12.45 26.86
CA ARG A 126 -4.00 13.08 28.15
C ARG A 126 -4.78 14.37 27.95
N ARG A 127 -4.36 15.20 26.99
CA ARG A 127 -5.02 16.47 26.64
C ARG A 127 -6.43 16.24 26.12
N ALA A 128 -6.59 15.29 25.16
CA ALA A 128 -7.83 15.09 24.42
C ALA A 128 -8.83 14.16 25.13
N CYS A 129 -8.35 13.19 25.93
CA CYS A 129 -9.15 12.09 26.46
C CYS A 129 -8.99 11.90 27.99
N GLY A 130 -8.05 12.61 28.62
CA GLY A 130 -7.81 12.55 30.06
C GLY A 130 -6.75 11.53 30.48
N ALA A 131 -6.36 11.61 31.77
CA ALA A 131 -5.24 10.85 32.33
C ALA A 131 -5.46 9.32 32.34
N ALA A 132 -6.70 8.87 32.53
CA ALA A 132 -7.03 7.45 32.53
C ALA A 132 -6.77 6.83 31.13
N GLU A 133 -7.21 7.50 30.06
CA GLU A 133 -6.98 7.06 28.70
C GLU A 133 -5.49 7.09 28.32
N ALA A 134 -4.72 8.07 28.82
CA ALA A 134 -3.27 8.11 28.61
C ALA A 134 -2.57 6.87 29.20
N THR A 135 -3.04 6.38 30.36
CA THR A 135 -2.53 5.12 30.92
C THR A 135 -2.90 3.91 30.05
N ARG A 136 -4.15 3.85 29.61
CA ARG A 136 -4.64 2.80 28.70
C ARG A 136 -3.92 2.81 27.34
N TYR A 137 -3.58 3.99 26.83
CA TYR A 137 -2.80 4.14 25.60
C TYR A 137 -1.42 3.47 25.71
N ARG A 138 -0.72 3.61 26.84
CA ARG A 138 0.57 2.92 27.04
C ARG A 138 0.43 1.40 26.91
N GLU A 139 -0.64 0.83 27.49
CA GLU A 139 -0.93 -0.60 27.35
C GLU A 139 -1.25 -1.00 25.91
N LEU A 140 -2.03 -0.17 25.20
CA LEU A 140 -2.31 -0.40 23.78
C LEU A 140 -1.03 -0.35 22.95
N ARG A 141 -0.18 0.67 23.14
CA ARG A 141 1.08 0.82 22.39
C ARG A 141 2.01 -0.37 22.64
N ALA A 142 2.14 -0.81 23.89
CA ALA A 142 2.92 -2.00 24.23
C ALA A 142 2.38 -3.27 23.55
N TRP A 143 1.05 -3.44 23.52
CA TRP A 143 0.41 -4.55 22.84
C TRP A 143 0.62 -4.53 21.33
N LEU A 144 0.50 -3.36 20.68
CA LEU A 144 0.76 -3.18 19.25
C LEU A 144 2.22 -3.53 18.89
N GLY A 145 3.19 -3.07 19.71
CA GLY A 145 4.60 -3.42 19.54
C GLY A 145 4.86 -4.92 19.69
N ALA A 146 4.33 -5.54 20.76
CA ALA A 146 4.48 -6.99 20.97
C ALA A 146 3.86 -7.82 19.83
N MET A 147 2.76 -7.35 19.22
CA MET A 147 2.15 -7.96 18.05
C MET A 147 3.08 -7.88 16.85
N PHE A 148 3.57 -6.68 16.54
CA PHE A 148 4.50 -6.42 15.43
C PHE A 148 5.77 -7.25 15.55
N ASP A 149 6.44 -7.23 16.72
CA ASP A 149 7.69 -7.98 16.97
C ASP A 149 7.51 -9.50 16.81
N THR A 150 6.30 -10.00 17.16
CA THR A 150 6.00 -11.43 17.02
C THR A 150 5.75 -11.82 15.55
N GLU A 151 5.24 -10.89 14.74
CA GLU A 151 4.82 -11.17 13.37
C GLU A 151 5.89 -10.88 12.32
N TYR A 152 6.71 -9.85 12.53
CA TYR A 152 7.48 -9.25 11.46
C TYR A 152 8.36 -10.27 10.72
N ASP A 153 9.33 -10.87 11.41
CA ASP A 153 10.31 -11.75 10.78
C ASP A 153 9.71 -13.08 10.29
N ARG A 154 8.65 -13.53 10.94
CA ARG A 154 8.14 -14.87 10.70
C ARG A 154 6.91 -14.93 9.82
N PHE A 155 6.10 -13.89 9.82
CA PHE A 155 4.82 -13.89 9.11
C PHE A 155 4.74 -12.79 8.04
N ILE A 156 5.32 -11.61 8.28
CA ILE A 156 5.30 -10.50 7.32
C ILE A 156 6.49 -10.62 6.36
N ALA A 157 7.70 -10.77 6.89
CA ALA A 157 8.94 -10.78 6.11
C ALA A 157 9.41 -12.19 5.70
N ALA A 158 8.50 -13.15 5.59
CA ALA A 158 8.82 -14.56 5.34
C ALA A 158 8.08 -15.17 4.15
N ASN A 159 8.77 -16.05 3.44
CA ASN A 159 8.16 -16.91 2.43
C ASN A 159 7.39 -18.08 3.08
N PHE A 160 6.28 -18.50 2.47
CA PHE A 160 5.50 -19.67 2.88
C PHE A 160 5.36 -20.65 1.73
N ASP A 161 5.60 -21.93 2.00
CA ASP A 161 5.37 -23.05 1.08
C ASP A 161 4.09 -23.80 1.45
N SER A 162 3.71 -23.79 2.73
CA SER A 162 2.48 -24.39 3.23
C SER A 162 2.04 -23.74 4.54
N PRO A 163 0.76 -23.93 4.96
CA PRO A 163 0.32 -23.54 6.30
C PRO A 163 1.09 -24.24 7.43
N LEU A 164 1.71 -25.40 7.17
CA LEU A 164 2.52 -26.14 8.14
C LEU A 164 3.79 -25.38 8.54
N ASP A 165 4.23 -24.43 7.70
CA ASP A 165 5.38 -23.57 8.00
C ASP A 165 5.17 -22.69 9.24
N LEU A 166 3.92 -22.48 9.64
CA LEU A 166 3.57 -21.77 10.87
C LEU A 166 3.96 -22.53 12.14
N ALA A 167 4.26 -23.83 12.06
CA ALA A 167 4.57 -24.70 13.20
C ALA A 167 5.70 -25.72 12.91
N ASN A 168 6.55 -25.44 11.90
CA ASN A 168 7.58 -26.38 11.43
C ASN A 168 8.88 -26.40 12.28
N SER A 169 8.95 -25.61 13.35
CA SER A 169 10.09 -25.56 14.26
C SER A 169 9.64 -25.17 15.68
N PRO A 170 10.43 -25.50 16.73
CA PRO A 170 10.12 -25.08 18.10
C PRO A 170 9.97 -23.57 18.26
N SER A 171 10.75 -22.77 17.52
CA SER A 171 10.60 -21.31 17.51
C SER A 171 9.32 -20.86 16.81
N ALA A 172 8.95 -21.46 15.67
CA ALA A 172 7.70 -21.17 14.98
C ALA A 172 6.48 -21.48 15.86
N PHE A 173 6.52 -22.61 16.55
CA PHE A 173 5.47 -22.99 17.50
C PHE A 173 5.35 -21.99 18.65
N ARG A 174 6.48 -21.53 19.22
CA ARG A 174 6.51 -20.51 20.29
C ARG A 174 5.92 -19.17 19.82
N ASP A 175 6.32 -18.71 18.63
CA ASP A 175 5.82 -17.45 18.07
C ASP A 175 4.33 -17.54 17.75
N MET A 176 3.86 -18.68 17.25
CA MET A 176 2.43 -18.94 17.06
C MET A 176 1.66 -18.96 18.38
N ALA A 177 2.19 -19.61 19.41
CA ALA A 177 1.57 -19.60 20.75
C ALA A 177 1.51 -18.19 21.33
N ARG A 178 2.58 -17.39 21.16
CA ARG A 178 2.62 -15.99 21.57
C ARG A 178 1.59 -15.15 20.80
N LEU A 179 1.46 -15.35 19.50
CA LEU A 179 0.48 -14.67 18.66
C LEU A 179 -0.97 -14.98 19.10
N ILE A 180 -1.25 -16.24 19.43
CA ILE A 180 -2.53 -16.67 19.99
C ILE A 180 -2.78 -15.97 21.35
N ALA A 181 -1.79 -15.97 22.24
CA ALA A 181 -1.88 -15.35 23.56
C ALA A 181 -2.11 -13.81 23.48
N LEU A 182 -1.49 -13.15 22.51
CA LEU A 182 -1.72 -11.73 22.21
C LEU A 182 -3.10 -11.47 21.58
N GLY A 183 -3.85 -12.52 21.21
CA GLY A 183 -5.14 -12.41 20.56
C GLY A 183 -5.07 -12.06 19.07
N GLY A 184 -3.99 -12.44 18.39
CA GLY A 184 -3.76 -12.17 16.97
C GLY A 184 -4.88 -12.68 16.07
N PHE A 185 -5.50 -13.82 16.39
CA PHE A 185 -6.65 -14.37 15.67
C PHE A 185 -8.02 -13.89 16.18
N SER A 186 -8.04 -13.06 17.21
CA SER A 186 -9.25 -12.36 17.66
C SER A 186 -9.59 -11.20 16.72
N ARG A 187 -10.61 -10.41 17.03
CA ARG A 187 -11.00 -9.25 16.23
C ARG A 187 -10.23 -8.00 16.70
N LEU A 188 -9.66 -7.25 15.76
CA LEU A 188 -8.87 -6.04 16.02
C LEU A 188 -9.68 -5.03 16.86
N GLY A 189 -10.88 -4.67 16.42
CA GLY A 189 -11.74 -3.75 17.14
C GLY A 189 -12.03 -4.19 18.58
N LYS A 190 -12.20 -5.51 18.81
CA LYS A 190 -12.36 -6.06 20.16
C LYS A 190 -11.09 -5.93 21.01
N GLN A 191 -9.92 -6.15 20.41
CA GLN A 191 -8.64 -6.04 21.12
C GLN A 191 -8.32 -4.59 21.51
N VAL A 192 -8.60 -3.64 20.61
CA VAL A 192 -8.45 -2.21 20.90
C VAL A 192 -9.47 -1.77 21.97
N ALA A 193 -10.74 -2.17 21.84
CA ALA A 193 -11.80 -1.81 22.80
C ALA A 193 -11.57 -2.37 24.22
N LYS A 194 -10.77 -3.42 24.40
CA LYS A 194 -10.35 -3.90 25.72
C LYS A 194 -9.38 -2.95 26.42
N ARG A 195 -8.67 -2.11 25.67
CA ARG A 195 -7.58 -1.26 26.16
C ARG A 195 -7.90 0.22 26.10
N ILE A 196 -8.81 0.63 25.23
CA ILE A 196 -9.21 2.02 25.00
C ILE A 196 -10.72 2.13 25.18
N GLU A 197 -11.17 3.11 25.96
CA GLU A 197 -12.60 3.41 26.16
C GLU A 197 -13.08 4.53 25.23
N ASP A 198 -12.25 5.55 24.97
CA ASP A 198 -12.60 6.68 24.11
C ASP A 198 -12.84 6.21 22.65
N PRO A 199 -14.03 6.45 22.08
CA PRO A 199 -14.38 6.00 20.73
C PRO A 199 -13.52 6.66 19.64
N ARG A 200 -13.01 7.87 19.85
CA ARG A 200 -12.16 8.58 18.90
C ARG A 200 -10.79 7.90 18.80
N LEU A 201 -10.18 7.56 19.92
CA LEU A 201 -8.93 6.79 19.95
C LEU A 201 -9.12 5.40 19.35
N ARG A 202 -10.25 4.73 19.57
CA ARG A 202 -10.54 3.45 18.92
C ARG A 202 -10.54 3.58 17.40
N ARG A 203 -11.08 4.67 16.84
CA ARG A 203 -11.06 4.94 15.40
C ARG A 203 -9.63 5.13 14.90
N ILE A 204 -8.81 5.94 15.61
CA ILE A 204 -7.40 6.18 15.26
C ILE A 204 -6.59 4.88 15.22
N PHE A 205 -6.78 3.97 16.15
CA PHE A 205 -6.01 2.71 16.22
C PHE A 205 -6.66 1.54 15.50
N THR A 206 -7.69 1.77 14.68
CA THR A 206 -8.37 0.72 13.91
C THR A 206 -8.66 1.10 12.46
N PHE A 207 -8.55 2.37 12.05
CA PHE A 207 -8.82 2.76 10.67
C PHE A 207 -7.90 2.04 9.67
N GLN A 208 -6.71 1.64 10.09
CA GLN A 208 -5.74 0.87 9.31
C GLN A 208 -6.29 -0.50 8.84
N ALA A 209 -7.38 -0.99 9.44
CA ALA A 209 -8.08 -2.17 8.94
C ALA A 209 -8.60 -1.98 7.50
N LEU A 210 -8.84 -0.72 7.06
CA LEU A 210 -9.17 -0.40 5.66
C LEU A 210 -8.05 -0.79 4.71
N TYR A 211 -6.78 -0.62 5.09
CA TYR A 211 -5.63 -1.05 4.28
C TYR A 211 -5.62 -2.56 4.07
N ALA A 212 -6.08 -3.31 5.08
CA ALA A 212 -6.28 -4.76 4.97
C ALA A 212 -7.59 -5.14 4.23
N GLY A 213 -8.38 -4.16 3.78
CA GLY A 213 -9.65 -4.38 3.10
C GLY A 213 -10.76 -4.95 3.99
N MET A 214 -10.70 -4.70 5.30
CA MET A 214 -11.59 -5.29 6.30
C MET A 214 -12.13 -4.23 7.26
N PRO A 215 -13.38 -4.33 7.72
CA PRO A 215 -13.84 -3.50 8.84
C PRO A 215 -13.15 -3.92 10.14
N PRO A 216 -12.87 -2.98 11.07
CA PRO A 216 -12.25 -3.27 12.37
C PRO A 216 -12.93 -4.40 13.15
N ALA A 217 -14.24 -4.47 13.08
CA ALA A 217 -15.04 -5.51 13.75
C ALA A 217 -14.80 -6.94 13.17
N ARG A 218 -14.25 -7.07 11.97
CA ARG A 218 -13.97 -8.35 11.30
C ARG A 218 -12.49 -8.58 11.02
N ALA A 219 -11.66 -7.54 11.03
CA ALA A 219 -10.22 -7.66 10.89
C ALA A 219 -9.62 -8.48 12.03
N LEU A 220 -8.58 -9.25 11.73
CA LEU A 220 -7.85 -10.02 12.74
C LEU A 220 -6.99 -9.09 13.60
N GLY A 221 -6.70 -9.50 14.85
CA GLY A 221 -5.83 -8.78 15.77
C GLY A 221 -4.41 -8.59 15.25
N VAL A 222 -3.91 -9.52 14.42
CA VAL A 222 -2.63 -9.40 13.72
C VAL A 222 -2.49 -8.08 12.94
N TYR A 223 -3.57 -7.51 12.44
CA TYR A 223 -3.51 -6.20 11.75
C TYR A 223 -3.27 -5.00 12.68
N GLY A 224 -3.17 -5.22 14.00
CA GLY A 224 -2.58 -4.28 14.94
C GLY A 224 -1.12 -3.92 14.58
N ALA A 225 -0.40 -4.81 13.90
CA ALA A 225 0.93 -4.50 13.37
C ALA A 225 0.94 -3.30 12.41
N ILE A 226 -0.12 -3.11 11.61
CA ILE A 226 -0.23 -1.94 10.71
C ILE A 226 -0.39 -0.66 11.54
N ALA A 227 -1.24 -0.69 12.58
CA ALA A 227 -1.38 0.44 13.50
C ALA A 227 -0.04 0.76 14.20
N HIS A 228 0.76 -0.25 14.55
CA HIS A 228 2.11 -0.04 15.09
C HIS A 228 3.03 0.65 14.08
N MET A 229 3.03 0.20 12.81
CA MET A 229 3.84 0.83 11.76
C MET A 229 3.51 2.32 11.61
N ASP A 230 2.25 2.68 11.58
CA ASP A 230 1.80 4.06 11.38
C ASP A 230 2.03 4.94 12.63
N THR A 231 1.67 4.43 13.82
CA THR A 231 1.57 5.25 15.02
C THR A 231 2.76 5.13 15.97
N SER A 232 3.66 4.19 15.71
CA SER A 232 4.84 3.97 16.56
C SER A 232 6.15 4.03 15.79
N LEU A 233 6.26 3.38 14.61
CA LEU A 233 7.44 3.50 13.75
C LEU A 233 7.44 4.81 12.97
N GLY A 234 6.28 5.40 12.78
CA GLY A 234 6.08 6.72 12.20
C GLY A 234 5.71 6.70 10.72
N VAL A 235 5.18 7.84 10.29
CA VAL A 235 4.84 8.13 8.90
C VAL A 235 5.88 9.09 8.34
N TYR A 236 6.25 8.86 7.10
CA TYR A 236 7.30 9.59 6.40
C TYR A 236 6.79 10.05 5.04
N PHE A 237 7.46 11.05 4.48
CA PHE A 237 7.18 11.53 3.14
C PHE A 237 8.48 11.95 2.43
N PRO A 238 8.70 11.54 1.17
CA PRO A 238 9.85 11.96 0.38
C PRO A 238 9.69 13.40 -0.12
N ASP A 239 10.76 14.18 -0.10
CA ASP A 239 10.78 15.48 -0.75
C ASP A 239 10.51 15.33 -2.25
N GLY A 240 9.52 16.06 -2.75
CA GLY A 240 9.07 16.01 -4.14
C GLY A 240 8.02 14.95 -4.44
N GLY A 241 7.54 14.18 -3.44
CA GLY A 241 6.45 13.20 -3.61
C GLY A 241 6.87 11.73 -3.48
N MET A 242 5.89 10.86 -3.30
CA MET A 242 6.09 9.42 -3.12
C MET A 242 6.74 8.75 -4.35
N HIS A 243 6.46 9.23 -5.56
CA HIS A 243 7.03 8.74 -6.82
C HIS A 243 8.57 8.85 -6.85
N ARG A 244 9.17 9.77 -6.07
CA ARG A 244 10.63 9.89 -5.93
C ARG A 244 11.29 8.60 -5.44
N ILE A 245 10.56 7.77 -4.68
CA ILE A 245 11.05 6.46 -4.23
C ILE A 245 11.32 5.56 -5.44
N THR A 246 10.36 5.43 -6.33
CA THR A 246 10.49 4.53 -7.49
C THR A 246 11.50 5.04 -8.49
N GLU A 247 11.63 6.36 -8.65
CA GLU A 247 12.68 6.99 -9.46
C GLU A 247 14.07 6.71 -8.89
N ALA A 248 14.26 6.85 -7.58
CA ALA A 248 15.53 6.58 -6.90
C ALA A 248 15.95 5.10 -7.02
N LEU A 249 15.01 4.17 -6.80
CA LEU A 249 15.26 2.73 -6.94
C LEU A 249 15.59 2.36 -8.40
N ALA A 250 14.90 2.95 -9.38
CA ALA A 250 15.17 2.73 -10.80
C ALA A 250 16.55 3.27 -11.20
N ALA A 251 16.91 4.47 -10.74
CA ALA A 251 18.22 5.05 -10.98
C ALA A 251 19.36 4.19 -10.41
N ALA A 252 19.20 3.71 -9.16
CA ALA A 252 20.16 2.80 -8.53
C ALA A 252 20.31 1.47 -9.27
N LEU A 253 19.22 0.92 -9.82
CA LEU A 253 19.26 -0.29 -10.63
C LEU A 253 20.05 -0.08 -11.92
N ILE A 254 19.81 1.02 -12.63
CA ILE A 254 20.52 1.36 -13.88
C ILE A 254 22.02 1.61 -13.58
N GLU A 255 22.35 2.37 -12.54
CA GLU A 255 23.73 2.59 -12.11
C GLU A 255 24.47 1.28 -11.79
N ALA A 256 23.76 0.31 -11.20
CA ALA A 256 24.30 -1.01 -10.91
C ALA A 256 24.38 -1.93 -12.16
N GLY A 257 24.02 -1.46 -13.36
CA GLY A 257 24.08 -2.20 -14.61
C GLY A 257 22.87 -3.08 -14.90
N GLY A 258 21.73 -2.87 -14.24
CA GLY A 258 20.43 -3.42 -14.64
C GLY A 258 19.81 -2.59 -15.77
N SER A 259 18.77 -3.10 -16.42
CA SER A 259 18.07 -2.41 -17.50
C SER A 259 16.56 -2.29 -17.26
N ILE A 260 15.97 -1.19 -17.75
CA ILE A 260 14.51 -0.98 -17.70
C ILE A 260 14.05 -0.57 -19.10
N HIS A 261 13.11 -1.33 -19.67
CA HIS A 261 12.44 -1.02 -20.93
C HIS A 261 11.07 -0.44 -20.62
N TYR A 262 10.93 0.86 -20.75
CA TYR A 262 9.66 1.58 -20.62
C TYR A 262 8.84 1.49 -21.91
N ASN A 263 7.56 1.88 -21.83
CA ASN A 263 6.59 1.84 -22.94
C ASN A 263 6.53 0.46 -23.62
N THR A 264 6.73 -0.59 -22.84
CA THR A 264 6.82 -1.97 -23.33
C THR A 264 5.86 -2.86 -22.53
N GLU A 265 4.76 -3.25 -23.15
CA GLU A 265 3.76 -4.11 -22.52
C GLU A 265 4.06 -5.58 -22.82
N ILE A 266 4.10 -6.42 -21.77
CA ILE A 266 4.16 -7.87 -21.91
C ILE A 266 2.74 -8.43 -22.02
N THR A 267 2.48 -9.13 -23.13
CA THR A 267 1.17 -9.71 -23.45
C THR A 267 1.16 -11.24 -23.45
N GLY A 268 2.33 -11.87 -23.38
CA GLY A 268 2.45 -13.32 -23.38
C GLY A 268 3.73 -13.86 -22.77
N LEU A 269 3.72 -15.17 -22.52
CA LEU A 269 4.88 -15.94 -22.06
C LEU A 269 5.04 -17.17 -22.96
N GLU A 270 6.22 -17.36 -23.52
CA GLU A 270 6.58 -18.56 -24.25
C GLU A 270 7.13 -19.62 -23.32
N HIS A 271 6.89 -20.89 -23.60
CA HIS A 271 7.36 -21.98 -22.76
C HIS A 271 7.80 -23.21 -23.55
N SER A 272 8.66 -24.01 -22.93
CA SER A 272 9.04 -25.35 -23.36
C SER A 272 8.85 -26.31 -22.18
N GLY A 273 7.84 -27.19 -22.28
CA GLY A 273 7.40 -27.95 -21.12
C GLY A 273 6.94 -27.03 -19.98
N SER A 274 7.47 -27.23 -18.78
CA SER A 274 7.18 -26.41 -17.58
C SER A 274 8.05 -25.14 -17.47
N THR A 275 9.02 -24.93 -18.36
CA THR A 275 9.95 -23.80 -18.29
C THR A 275 9.51 -22.66 -19.20
N ILE A 276 9.35 -21.46 -18.65
CA ILE A 276 9.14 -20.23 -19.43
C ILE A 276 10.49 -19.84 -20.04
N THR A 277 10.51 -19.55 -21.36
CA THR A 277 11.74 -19.26 -22.11
C THR A 277 11.86 -17.81 -22.53
N ALA A 278 10.74 -17.11 -22.70
CA ALA A 278 10.71 -15.70 -23.02
C ALA A 278 9.38 -15.03 -22.59
N ALA A 279 9.45 -13.73 -22.35
CA ALA A 279 8.28 -12.87 -22.33
C ALA A 279 8.09 -12.25 -23.73
N THR A 280 6.84 -12.09 -24.18
CA THR A 280 6.50 -11.52 -25.49
C THR A 280 5.83 -10.18 -25.30
N THR A 281 6.33 -9.15 -26.01
CA THR A 281 5.75 -7.80 -25.97
C THR A 281 4.51 -7.70 -26.86
N ALA A 282 3.77 -6.60 -26.73
CA ALA A 282 2.62 -6.30 -27.59
C ALA A 282 3.00 -6.19 -29.08
N GLU A 283 4.22 -5.77 -29.38
CA GLU A 283 4.81 -5.66 -30.74
C GLU A 283 5.36 -7.00 -31.24
N GLY A 284 5.29 -8.07 -30.44
CA GLY A 284 5.78 -9.40 -30.80
C GLY A 284 7.27 -9.62 -30.56
N HIS A 285 7.98 -8.70 -29.91
CA HIS A 285 9.38 -8.90 -29.56
C HIS A 285 9.51 -9.93 -28.43
N ARG A 286 10.59 -10.73 -28.50
CA ARG A 286 10.92 -11.74 -27.49
C ARG A 286 11.98 -11.22 -26.53
N ILE A 287 11.70 -11.33 -25.23
CA ILE A 287 12.66 -11.03 -24.17
C ILE A 287 12.99 -12.33 -23.44
N PRO A 288 14.12 -12.99 -23.78
CA PRO A 288 14.50 -14.27 -23.19
C PRO A 288 14.98 -14.11 -21.76
N GLY A 289 14.68 -15.10 -20.91
CA GLY A 289 15.12 -15.13 -19.53
C GLY A 289 15.21 -16.54 -18.98
N ASP A 290 16.02 -16.70 -17.92
CA ASP A 290 16.13 -17.95 -17.18
C ASP A 290 15.09 -18.02 -16.06
N ALA A 291 14.67 -16.87 -15.53
CA ALA A 291 13.57 -16.73 -14.58
C ALA A 291 12.75 -15.47 -14.84
N PHE A 292 11.49 -15.48 -14.38
CA PHE A 292 10.53 -14.39 -14.59
C PHE A 292 9.85 -14.01 -13.28
N ILE A 293 9.79 -12.70 -12.98
CA ILE A 293 8.99 -12.16 -11.88
C ILE A 293 7.82 -11.37 -12.47
N LEU A 294 6.59 -11.74 -12.13
CA LEU A 294 5.39 -11.05 -12.54
C LEU A 294 4.86 -10.20 -11.38
N THR A 295 4.77 -8.88 -11.58
CA THR A 295 4.37 -7.92 -10.52
C THR A 295 3.02 -7.28 -10.76
N GLY A 296 2.37 -7.60 -11.88
CA GLY A 296 1.02 -7.14 -12.19
C GLY A 296 -0.01 -7.60 -11.16
N ASP A 297 -1.18 -6.95 -11.14
CA ASP A 297 -2.27 -7.43 -10.29
C ASP A 297 -2.75 -8.82 -10.73
N LEU A 298 -3.40 -9.55 -9.80
CA LEU A 298 -3.73 -10.97 -10.00
C LEU A 298 -4.43 -11.29 -11.34
N PRO A 299 -5.41 -10.50 -11.83
CA PRO A 299 -6.04 -10.80 -13.12
C PRO A 299 -5.07 -10.72 -14.30
N ILE A 300 -4.20 -9.70 -14.34
CA ILE A 300 -3.19 -9.55 -15.40
C ILE A 300 -2.18 -10.70 -15.32
N THR A 301 -1.71 -11.01 -14.12
CA THR A 301 -0.78 -12.12 -13.89
C THR A 301 -1.39 -13.46 -14.31
N ASP A 302 -2.65 -13.71 -13.93
CA ASP A 302 -3.36 -14.94 -14.30
C ASP A 302 -3.63 -15.01 -15.81
N GLN A 303 -3.86 -13.89 -16.48
CA GLN A 303 -3.99 -13.81 -17.94
C GLN A 303 -2.68 -14.18 -18.66
N LEU A 304 -1.55 -13.65 -18.19
CA LEU A 304 -0.22 -14.00 -18.75
C LEU A 304 0.08 -15.50 -18.57
N LEU A 305 -0.32 -16.06 -17.45
CA LEU A 305 -0.10 -17.48 -17.13
C LEU A 305 -1.10 -18.44 -17.80
N ALA A 306 -2.24 -17.95 -18.31
CA ALA A 306 -3.34 -18.79 -18.81
C ALA A 306 -2.96 -19.69 -20.00
N ARG A 307 -1.95 -19.27 -20.79
CA ARG A 307 -1.47 -20.03 -21.97
C ARG A 307 -0.20 -20.83 -21.68
N THR A 308 0.14 -21.02 -20.41
CA THR A 308 1.29 -21.79 -19.94
C THR A 308 0.82 -23.00 -19.13
N PRO A 309 1.69 -23.96 -18.78
CA PRO A 309 1.34 -25.07 -17.88
C PRO A 309 1.01 -24.66 -16.45
N ALA A 310 1.01 -23.37 -16.13
CA ALA A 310 0.75 -22.84 -14.80
C ALA A 310 -0.63 -23.29 -14.26
N ARG A 311 -0.65 -23.71 -13.00
CA ARG A 311 -1.88 -24.08 -12.31
C ARG A 311 -2.40 -22.89 -11.52
N ILE A 312 -3.29 -22.13 -12.15
CA ILE A 312 -3.94 -20.96 -11.54
C ILE A 312 -5.00 -21.43 -10.54
N PRO A 313 -4.95 -21.02 -9.26
CA PRO A 313 -5.95 -21.42 -8.28
C PRO A 313 -7.34 -20.87 -8.63
N ARG A 314 -8.33 -21.74 -8.72
CA ARG A 314 -9.74 -21.37 -8.94
C ARG A 314 -10.44 -21.07 -7.62
N ARG A 315 -9.94 -20.14 -6.83
CA ARG A 315 -10.59 -19.71 -5.58
C ARG A 315 -11.39 -18.44 -5.82
N ALA A 316 -12.58 -18.38 -5.25
CA ALA A 316 -13.31 -17.12 -5.16
C ALA A 316 -12.50 -16.14 -4.30
N THR A 317 -12.06 -15.04 -4.90
CA THR A 317 -11.30 -14.00 -4.21
C THR A 317 -12.25 -12.92 -3.70
N ARG A 318 -12.15 -12.60 -2.42
CA ARG A 318 -12.77 -11.41 -1.86
C ARG A 318 -11.81 -10.25 -2.09
N TRP A 319 -12.28 -9.25 -2.82
CA TRP A 319 -11.51 -8.04 -3.11
C TRP A 319 -11.68 -7.01 -1.98
N SER A 320 -10.65 -6.21 -1.76
CA SER A 320 -10.69 -5.07 -0.85
C SER A 320 -11.71 -4.03 -1.34
N PRO A 321 -12.26 -3.17 -0.47
CA PRO A 321 -12.85 -1.92 -0.89
C PRO A 321 -11.91 -1.16 -1.83
N SER A 322 -12.46 -0.22 -2.57
CA SER A 322 -11.72 0.66 -3.46
C SER A 322 -11.51 2.04 -2.84
N ALA A 323 -11.05 2.99 -3.64
CA ALA A 323 -10.94 4.40 -3.29
C ALA A 323 -11.49 5.26 -4.44
N PHE A 324 -12.09 6.38 -4.05
CA PHE A 324 -12.39 7.50 -4.92
C PHE A 324 -11.49 8.65 -4.48
N ILE A 325 -10.67 9.19 -5.38
CA ILE A 325 -9.67 10.19 -5.02
C ILE A 325 -9.77 11.38 -5.96
N LEU A 326 -9.82 12.56 -5.38
CA LEU A 326 -9.73 13.84 -6.09
C LEU A 326 -8.29 14.34 -5.95
N HIS A 327 -7.65 14.66 -7.05
CA HIS A 327 -6.31 15.24 -7.10
C HIS A 327 -6.32 16.56 -7.84
N GLY A 328 -5.57 17.55 -7.35
CA GLY A 328 -5.48 18.84 -8.00
C GLY A 328 -4.81 19.88 -7.13
N THR A 329 -5.17 21.15 -7.35
CA THR A 329 -4.55 22.29 -6.67
C THR A 329 -5.58 23.23 -6.07
N ILE A 330 -5.19 23.91 -4.98
CA ILE A 330 -6.01 24.89 -4.28
C ILE A 330 -5.14 26.11 -3.88
N PRO A 331 -5.63 27.36 -3.95
CA PRO A 331 -4.84 28.52 -3.52
C PRO A 331 -4.42 28.44 -2.06
N GLN A 332 -3.17 28.78 -1.74
CA GLN A 332 -2.67 28.83 -0.37
C GLN A 332 -3.44 29.81 0.51
N SER A 333 -3.97 30.87 -0.08
CA SER A 333 -4.82 31.83 0.64
C SER A 333 -6.12 31.22 1.17
N VAL A 334 -6.61 30.14 0.55
CA VAL A 334 -7.79 29.40 1.00
C VAL A 334 -7.40 28.40 2.10
N THR A 335 -6.38 27.59 1.86
CA THR A 335 -5.96 26.54 2.82
C THR A 335 -5.35 27.11 4.09
N GLY A 336 -4.80 28.32 4.03
CA GLY A 336 -4.30 29.05 5.19
C GLY A 336 -5.38 29.45 6.21
N LEU A 337 -6.65 29.40 5.81
CA LEU A 337 -7.80 29.66 6.69
C LEU A 337 -8.33 28.40 7.40
N TRP A 338 -7.81 27.21 7.04
CA TRP A 338 -8.26 25.96 7.64
C TRP A 338 -7.57 25.72 8.98
N ASP A 339 -8.30 25.18 9.95
CA ASP A 339 -7.73 24.80 11.25
C ASP A 339 -6.75 23.63 11.13
N ALA A 340 -7.01 22.72 10.19
CA ALA A 340 -6.16 21.54 9.94
C ALA A 340 -4.92 21.91 9.13
N GLN A 341 -3.77 22.11 9.78
CA GLN A 341 -2.49 22.44 9.18
C GLN A 341 -1.51 21.25 9.29
N ALA A 342 -1.92 20.09 8.81
CA ALA A 342 -1.11 18.87 8.81
C ALA A 342 -0.99 18.27 7.40
N HIS A 343 0.10 17.54 7.16
CA HIS A 343 0.32 16.83 5.90
C HIS A 343 -0.83 15.85 5.60
N HIS A 344 -1.18 15.03 6.59
CA HIS A 344 -2.33 14.14 6.54
C HIS A 344 -3.37 14.53 7.56
N THR A 345 -4.58 14.79 7.12
CA THR A 345 -5.75 14.92 8.00
C THR A 345 -6.72 13.78 7.72
N ILE A 346 -7.10 13.05 8.77
CA ILE A 346 -8.22 12.11 8.70
C ILE A 346 -9.44 12.81 9.29
N ASP A 347 -10.34 13.20 8.42
CA ASP A 347 -11.62 13.81 8.80
C ASP A 347 -12.65 12.69 9.01
N PHE A 348 -12.88 12.33 10.26
CA PHE A 348 -13.78 11.24 10.64
C PHE A 348 -15.24 11.68 10.60
N GLY A 349 -16.05 11.02 9.77
CA GLY A 349 -17.50 11.12 9.82
C GLY A 349 -18.06 10.56 11.13
N ASP A 350 -19.28 10.89 11.47
CA ASP A 350 -19.95 10.38 12.67
C ASP A 350 -20.29 8.88 12.52
N ALA A 351 -20.76 8.48 11.33
CA ALA A 351 -21.23 7.13 11.01
C ALA A 351 -20.08 6.13 10.76
N TRP A 352 -19.37 5.71 11.82
CA TRP A 352 -18.21 4.81 11.69
C TRP A 352 -18.54 3.38 11.25
N ASP A 353 -19.42 2.69 11.96
CA ASP A 353 -19.72 1.27 11.72
C ASP A 353 -20.49 1.06 10.40
N SER A 354 -21.50 1.88 10.14
CA SER A 354 -22.30 1.82 8.91
C SER A 354 -21.47 2.10 7.64
N THR A 355 -20.44 2.95 7.72
CA THR A 355 -19.48 3.21 6.65
C THR A 355 -18.81 1.91 6.19
N PHE A 356 -18.32 1.09 7.14
CA PHE A 356 -17.71 -0.19 6.78
C PHE A 356 -18.72 -1.20 6.22
N GLU A 357 -19.95 -1.20 6.70
CA GLU A 357 -21.01 -2.05 6.16
C GLU A 357 -21.32 -1.70 4.71
N GLN A 358 -21.42 -0.41 4.38
CA GLN A 358 -21.63 0.09 3.03
C GLN A 358 -20.51 -0.34 2.07
N LEU A 359 -19.24 -0.17 2.47
CA LEU A 359 -18.08 -0.48 1.65
C LEU A 359 -17.83 -2.00 1.48
N THR A 360 -18.07 -2.78 2.53
CA THR A 360 -17.72 -4.22 2.57
C THR A 360 -18.91 -5.13 2.42
N ALA A 361 -20.05 -4.63 1.94
CA ALA A 361 -21.26 -5.37 1.70
C ALA A 361 -21.04 -6.57 0.75
N ARG A 362 -21.99 -7.48 0.76
CA ARG A 362 -21.98 -8.62 -0.17
C ARG A 362 -22.15 -8.12 -1.61
N ARG A 363 -21.76 -8.95 -2.57
CA ARG A 363 -21.86 -8.67 -4.00
C ARG A 363 -23.18 -7.99 -4.38
N GLY A 364 -23.08 -6.85 -5.05
CA GLY A 364 -24.22 -6.08 -5.54
C GLY A 364 -25.04 -5.33 -4.48
N LYS A 365 -24.59 -5.30 -3.22
CA LYS A 365 -25.30 -4.63 -2.12
C LYS A 365 -24.54 -3.47 -1.50
N GLY A 366 -23.33 -3.18 -1.99
CA GLY A 366 -22.53 -2.05 -1.53
C GLY A 366 -23.07 -0.72 -2.05
N THR A 367 -22.76 0.34 -1.34
CA THR A 367 -23.07 1.73 -1.72
C THR A 367 -21.87 2.63 -1.42
N VAL A 368 -21.86 3.84 -1.97
CA VAL A 368 -20.97 4.89 -1.47
C VAL A 368 -21.34 5.23 -0.03
N MET A 369 -20.39 5.81 0.70
CA MET A 369 -20.60 6.19 2.09
C MET A 369 -21.56 7.36 2.22
N SER A 370 -22.55 7.24 3.09
CA SER A 370 -23.50 8.31 3.39
C SER A 370 -22.91 9.43 4.27
N ASP A 371 -21.90 9.08 5.08
CA ASP A 371 -21.16 10.03 5.92
C ASP A 371 -19.66 9.61 5.91
N PRO A 372 -18.92 10.04 4.87
CA PRO A 372 -17.58 9.55 4.62
C PRO A 372 -16.57 10.05 5.66
N SER A 373 -15.69 9.12 6.10
CA SER A 373 -14.40 9.50 6.67
C SER A 373 -13.41 9.69 5.53
N LEU A 374 -12.72 10.83 5.51
CA LEU A 374 -11.88 11.26 4.39
C LEU A 374 -10.42 11.38 4.82
N LEU A 375 -9.50 11.00 3.93
CA LEU A 375 -8.08 11.32 4.09
C LEU A 375 -7.76 12.49 3.17
N ILE A 376 -7.30 13.58 3.77
CA ILE A 376 -6.87 14.79 3.08
C ILE A 376 -5.36 14.84 3.17
N THR A 377 -4.68 14.94 2.02
CA THR A 377 -3.23 15.00 1.93
C THR A 377 -2.79 16.30 1.32
N ARG A 378 -1.93 17.04 2.02
CA ARG A 378 -1.35 18.34 1.64
C ARG A 378 0.19 18.23 1.61
N PRO A 379 0.78 17.65 0.55
CA PRO A 379 2.21 17.35 0.51
C PRO A 379 3.11 18.59 0.54
N THR A 380 2.60 19.73 0.09
CA THR A 380 3.30 21.01 0.08
C THR A 380 3.67 21.53 1.47
N LEU A 381 2.97 21.11 2.53
CA LEU A 381 3.31 21.44 3.92
C LEU A 381 4.62 20.76 4.38
N THR A 382 4.98 19.64 3.77
CA THR A 382 6.23 18.92 4.09
C THR A 382 7.31 19.17 3.04
N SER A 383 6.91 19.30 1.77
CA SER A 383 7.80 19.55 0.63
C SER A 383 7.37 20.83 -0.09
N PRO A 384 7.82 22.01 0.35
CA PRO A 384 7.45 23.30 -0.26
C PRO A 384 7.80 23.41 -1.75
N ALA A 385 8.77 22.62 -2.22
CA ALA A 385 9.13 22.56 -3.64
C ALA A 385 8.00 22.00 -4.53
N MET A 386 6.95 21.39 -3.94
CA MET A 386 5.75 20.91 -4.65
C MET A 386 4.65 21.97 -4.79
N VAL A 387 4.86 23.20 -4.31
CA VAL A 387 3.92 24.31 -4.51
C VAL A 387 3.87 24.64 -6.01
N ALA A 388 2.69 24.65 -6.56
CA ALA A 388 2.46 24.99 -7.97
C ALA A 388 2.25 26.51 -8.14
N ASP A 389 2.70 27.05 -9.27
CA ASP A 389 2.41 28.41 -9.65
C ASP A 389 0.97 28.53 -10.16
N GLY A 390 0.28 29.60 -9.76
CA GLY A 390 -1.06 29.92 -10.24
C GLY A 390 -1.18 31.37 -10.67
N ALA A 391 -2.13 31.67 -11.53
CA ALA A 391 -2.34 33.02 -12.05
C ALA A 391 -2.63 34.08 -10.96
N THR A 392 -3.17 33.65 -9.81
CA THR A 392 -3.52 34.50 -8.67
C THR A 392 -2.65 34.27 -7.43
N GLY A 393 -1.51 33.61 -7.58
CA GLY A 393 -0.59 33.29 -6.49
C GLY A 393 -0.32 31.78 -6.32
N PRO A 394 0.46 31.40 -5.30
CA PRO A 394 0.88 30.03 -5.09
C PRO A 394 -0.29 29.09 -4.76
N ARG A 395 -0.25 27.87 -5.28
CA ARG A 395 -1.25 26.82 -5.08
C ARG A 395 -0.64 25.61 -4.43
N GLU A 396 -1.33 25.06 -3.44
CA GLU A 396 -0.96 23.78 -2.84
C GLU A 396 -1.50 22.62 -3.66
N LEU A 397 -0.76 21.51 -3.68
CA LEU A 397 -1.28 20.24 -4.11
C LEU A 397 -2.21 19.69 -3.03
N LEU A 398 -3.33 19.14 -3.45
CA LEU A 398 -4.34 18.60 -2.58
C LEU A 398 -4.85 17.26 -3.13
N SER A 399 -4.88 16.24 -2.28
CA SER A 399 -5.58 15.00 -2.57
C SER A 399 -6.63 14.74 -1.50
N VAL A 400 -7.84 14.38 -1.93
CA VAL A 400 -8.95 13.99 -1.06
C VAL A 400 -9.36 12.56 -1.39
N LEU A 401 -9.12 11.64 -0.48
CA LEU A 401 -9.47 10.23 -0.63
C LEU A 401 -10.72 9.90 0.18
N ALA A 402 -11.72 9.37 -0.50
CA ALA A 402 -12.88 8.72 0.08
C ALA A 402 -12.80 7.20 -0.17
N PRO A 403 -12.87 6.34 0.86
CA PRO A 403 -13.06 4.93 0.63
C PRO A 403 -14.32 4.67 -0.19
N ALA A 404 -14.25 3.75 -1.16
CA ALA A 404 -15.33 3.43 -2.07
C ALA A 404 -15.57 1.91 -2.14
N PRO A 405 -16.80 1.44 -2.46
CA PRO A 405 -17.02 0.03 -2.71
C PRO A 405 -16.34 -0.38 -4.02
N ASN A 406 -15.80 -1.59 -4.10
CA ASN A 406 -15.28 -2.12 -5.35
C ASN A 406 -16.41 -2.54 -6.31
N LEU A 407 -16.11 -2.74 -7.60
CA LEU A 407 -17.08 -3.03 -8.66
C LEU A 407 -17.84 -4.36 -8.48
N VAL A 408 -17.35 -5.27 -7.62
CA VAL A 408 -18.04 -6.54 -7.31
C VAL A 408 -19.02 -6.35 -6.17
N SER A 409 -18.67 -5.57 -5.14
CA SER A 409 -19.58 -5.28 -4.02
C SER A 409 -20.68 -4.29 -4.42
N ALA A 410 -20.36 -3.31 -5.28
CA ALA A 410 -21.31 -2.34 -5.79
C ALA A 410 -21.01 -2.02 -7.28
N PRO A 411 -21.72 -2.61 -8.23
CA PRO A 411 -21.56 -2.32 -9.66
C PRO A 411 -22.27 -0.99 -10.01
N LEU A 412 -21.74 0.11 -9.47
CA LEU A 412 -22.25 1.46 -9.70
C LEU A 412 -21.83 1.98 -11.08
N ALA A 413 -22.68 2.80 -11.69
CA ALA A 413 -22.40 3.49 -12.95
C ALA A 413 -21.49 4.71 -12.68
N TRP A 414 -20.21 4.47 -12.44
CA TRP A 414 -19.24 5.49 -12.04
C TRP A 414 -19.16 6.65 -13.03
N ASP A 415 -19.29 6.41 -14.35
CA ASP A 415 -19.29 7.50 -15.35
C ASP A 415 -20.37 8.55 -15.08
N ALA A 416 -21.53 8.12 -14.62
CA ALA A 416 -22.63 9.04 -14.28
C ALA A 416 -22.53 9.57 -12.83
N LEU A 417 -21.92 8.79 -11.94
CA LEU A 417 -21.85 9.11 -10.50
C LEU A 417 -20.70 10.07 -10.16
N GLU A 418 -19.56 9.98 -10.84
CA GLU A 418 -18.34 10.72 -10.49
C GLU A 418 -18.58 12.23 -10.28
N PRO A 419 -19.25 12.99 -11.18
CA PRO A 419 -19.44 14.43 -10.99
C PRO A 419 -20.29 14.78 -9.76
N SER A 420 -21.35 14.04 -9.53
CA SER A 420 -22.25 14.29 -8.38
C SER A 420 -21.59 13.87 -7.06
N TYR A 421 -20.84 12.77 -7.05
CA TYR A 421 -20.14 12.33 -5.86
C TYR A 421 -18.95 13.23 -5.50
N GLN A 422 -18.24 13.75 -6.50
CA GLN A 422 -17.24 14.80 -6.29
C GLN A 422 -17.86 16.04 -5.61
N ALA A 423 -18.97 16.54 -6.14
CA ALA A 423 -19.66 17.71 -5.58
C ALA A 423 -20.15 17.45 -4.14
N GLU A 424 -20.66 16.24 -3.86
CA GLU A 424 -21.08 15.81 -2.52
C GLU A 424 -19.92 15.79 -1.53
N LEU A 425 -18.76 15.24 -1.91
CA LEU A 425 -17.56 15.17 -1.07
C LEU A 425 -17.03 16.58 -0.75
N LEU A 426 -16.92 17.44 -1.77
CA LEU A 426 -16.45 18.82 -1.57
C LEU A 426 -17.45 19.63 -0.72
N GLY A 427 -18.74 19.48 -0.96
CA GLY A 427 -19.79 20.10 -0.12
C GLY A 427 -19.77 19.58 1.33
N THR A 428 -19.41 18.31 1.54
CA THR A 428 -19.25 17.73 2.88
C THR A 428 -18.06 18.36 3.59
N LEU A 429 -16.90 18.50 2.92
CA LEU A 429 -15.72 19.15 3.50
C LEU A 429 -16.00 20.64 3.79
N GLU A 430 -16.70 21.34 2.88
CA GLU A 430 -17.10 22.74 3.10
C GLU A 430 -17.91 22.89 4.41
N ARG A 431 -18.92 22.02 4.60
CA ARG A 431 -19.73 22.00 5.84
C ARG A 431 -18.90 21.64 7.07
N ARG A 432 -17.88 20.82 6.92
CA ARG A 432 -16.96 20.41 7.99
C ARG A 432 -15.85 21.44 8.27
N GLY A 433 -15.87 22.64 7.64
CA GLY A 433 -15.00 23.75 7.95
C GLY A 433 -13.81 23.95 7.02
N TYR A 434 -13.69 23.17 5.95
CA TYR A 434 -12.69 23.40 4.88
C TYR A 434 -13.21 24.50 3.94
N LYS A 435 -13.32 25.72 4.48
CA LYS A 435 -13.94 26.85 3.81
C LYS A 435 -13.28 27.17 2.48
N GLY A 436 -14.11 27.35 1.44
CA GLY A 436 -13.68 27.67 0.09
C GLY A 436 -13.21 26.48 -0.75
N ILE A 437 -13.23 25.24 -0.21
CA ILE A 437 -12.80 24.07 -0.97
C ILE A 437 -13.69 23.81 -2.18
N SER A 438 -15.01 23.97 -2.03
CA SER A 438 -15.97 23.73 -3.12
C SER A 438 -15.82 24.69 -4.28
N GLU A 439 -15.35 25.91 -4.03
CA GLU A 439 -15.19 26.96 -5.05
C GLU A 439 -13.79 26.97 -5.67
N HIS A 440 -12.75 26.70 -4.87
CA HIS A 440 -11.37 26.98 -5.26
C HIS A 440 -10.50 25.74 -5.51
N PHE A 441 -10.96 24.54 -5.15
CA PHE A 441 -10.22 23.32 -5.46
C PHE A 441 -10.38 22.95 -6.94
N ALA A 442 -9.34 23.22 -7.72
CA ALA A 442 -9.25 22.78 -9.10
C ALA A 442 -8.90 21.28 -9.12
N VAL A 443 -9.88 20.45 -9.38
CA VAL A 443 -9.70 18.98 -9.52
C VAL A 443 -9.26 18.69 -10.95
N ASP A 444 -8.02 18.27 -11.12
CA ASP A 444 -7.41 17.99 -12.43
C ASP A 444 -7.44 16.51 -12.78
N HIS A 445 -7.52 15.63 -11.76
CA HIS A 445 -7.58 14.19 -11.95
C HIS A 445 -8.49 13.51 -10.92
N VAL A 446 -9.25 12.50 -11.36
CA VAL A 446 -10.15 11.70 -10.51
C VAL A 446 -9.82 10.22 -10.68
N ASP A 447 -9.52 9.58 -9.56
CA ASP A 447 -9.45 8.13 -9.50
C ASP A 447 -10.73 7.54 -8.90
N SER A 448 -11.27 6.52 -9.56
CA SER A 448 -12.48 5.82 -9.15
C SER A 448 -12.32 4.31 -9.33
N PRO A 449 -13.24 3.49 -8.82
CA PRO A 449 -13.24 2.07 -9.12
C PRO A 449 -13.19 1.74 -10.62
N ARG A 450 -13.74 2.62 -11.48
CA ARG A 450 -13.68 2.48 -12.93
C ARG A 450 -12.27 2.73 -13.47
N THR A 451 -11.62 3.82 -13.05
CA THR A 451 -10.26 4.15 -13.51
C THR A 451 -9.25 3.11 -13.03
N TRP A 452 -9.38 2.61 -11.80
CA TRP A 452 -8.56 1.49 -11.30
C TRP A 452 -8.76 0.21 -12.13
N ALA A 453 -10.00 -0.11 -12.51
CA ALA A 453 -10.27 -1.26 -13.38
C ALA A 453 -9.66 -1.08 -14.79
N ALA A 454 -9.73 0.12 -15.37
CA ALA A 454 -9.12 0.43 -16.64
C ALA A 454 -7.58 0.28 -16.62
N GLN A 455 -6.96 0.50 -15.46
CA GLN A 455 -5.53 0.23 -15.23
C GLN A 455 -5.23 -1.26 -15.00
N GLY A 456 -6.24 -2.15 -15.06
CA GLY A 456 -6.08 -3.59 -14.88
C GLY A 456 -6.11 -4.06 -13.42
N MET A 457 -6.56 -3.23 -12.49
CA MET A 457 -6.67 -3.62 -11.09
C MET A 457 -7.95 -4.41 -10.82
N ALA A 458 -7.82 -5.51 -10.10
CA ALA A 458 -8.91 -6.45 -9.84
C ALA A 458 -10.12 -5.78 -9.18
N ALA A 459 -11.30 -5.99 -9.72
CA ALA A 459 -12.54 -5.45 -9.20
C ALA A 459 -12.54 -3.91 -9.04
N GLY A 460 -11.64 -3.21 -9.74
CA GLY A 460 -11.49 -1.76 -9.62
C GLY A 460 -11.01 -1.32 -8.23
N THR A 461 -10.10 -2.07 -7.60
CA THR A 461 -9.50 -1.68 -6.33
C THR A 461 -7.97 -1.64 -6.40
N PRO A 462 -7.31 -0.56 -5.96
CA PRO A 462 -5.86 -0.50 -5.88
C PRO A 462 -5.28 -1.35 -4.74
N PHE A 463 -6.11 -1.92 -3.88
CA PHE A 463 -5.71 -2.68 -2.69
C PHE A 463 -5.73 -4.20 -2.88
N SER A 464 -6.06 -4.70 -4.09
CA SER A 464 -6.08 -6.14 -4.44
C SER A 464 -6.96 -6.99 -3.50
N ALA A 465 -6.58 -8.24 -3.22
CA ALA A 465 -7.34 -9.16 -2.38
C ALA A 465 -7.40 -8.73 -0.91
N ALA A 466 -8.58 -8.74 -0.31
CA ALA A 466 -8.79 -8.43 1.10
C ALA A 466 -8.09 -9.46 2.01
N HIS A 467 -7.62 -9.00 3.16
CA HIS A 467 -6.90 -9.81 4.12
C HIS A 467 -7.86 -10.51 5.11
N SER A 468 -8.83 -11.24 4.57
CA SER A 468 -9.64 -12.15 5.37
C SER A 468 -8.81 -13.37 5.79
N PHE A 469 -9.20 -14.08 6.86
CA PHE A 469 -8.43 -15.24 7.34
C PHE A 469 -8.00 -16.22 6.23
N PRO A 470 -8.89 -16.66 5.30
CA PRO A 470 -8.51 -17.58 4.23
C PRO A 470 -7.70 -16.92 3.09
N GLN A 471 -7.36 -15.63 3.20
CA GLN A 471 -6.58 -14.86 2.24
C GLN A 471 -5.41 -14.11 2.90
N THR A 472 -4.94 -14.59 4.06
CA THR A 472 -3.89 -13.98 4.87
C THR A 472 -2.74 -14.97 5.11
N GLY A 473 -1.51 -14.47 5.20
CA GLY A 473 -0.31 -15.27 5.46
C GLY A 473 -0.17 -16.44 4.47
N PRO A 474 0.00 -17.68 4.94
CA PRO A 474 0.20 -18.84 4.06
C PRO A 474 -1.03 -19.23 3.22
N PHE A 475 -2.21 -18.64 3.51
CA PHE A 475 -3.42 -18.83 2.73
C PHE A 475 -3.57 -17.81 1.59
N ARG A 476 -2.75 -16.76 1.55
CA ARG A 476 -2.70 -15.80 0.45
C ARG A 476 -2.11 -16.45 -0.81
N ARG A 477 -2.30 -15.85 -1.98
CA ARG A 477 -1.67 -16.29 -3.22
C ARG A 477 -0.15 -16.43 -3.00
N ARG A 478 0.37 -17.65 -3.25
CA ARG A 478 1.80 -17.92 -3.12
C ARG A 478 2.58 -17.19 -4.20
N ASN A 479 3.82 -16.85 -3.91
CA ASN A 479 4.71 -16.27 -4.89
C ASN A 479 5.32 -17.30 -5.85
N LEU A 480 5.51 -18.58 -5.49
CA LEU A 480 5.85 -19.63 -6.46
C LEU A 480 4.61 -20.10 -7.20
N VAL A 481 4.71 -20.16 -8.53
CA VAL A 481 3.63 -20.60 -9.42
C VAL A 481 3.76 -22.10 -9.67
N ARG A 482 2.70 -22.87 -9.37
CA ARG A 482 2.69 -24.32 -9.62
C ARG A 482 2.53 -24.60 -11.11
N GLY A 483 3.22 -25.64 -11.60
CA GLY A 483 3.12 -26.09 -12.99
C GLY A 483 4.09 -25.41 -13.94
N VAL A 484 4.80 -24.38 -13.47
CA VAL A 484 5.94 -23.76 -14.13
C VAL A 484 7.12 -23.70 -13.18
N ASP A 485 8.34 -23.86 -13.70
CA ASP A 485 9.53 -24.10 -12.88
C ASP A 485 10.30 -22.83 -12.51
N ASN A 486 10.07 -21.72 -13.22
CA ASN A 486 10.91 -20.53 -13.18
C ASN A 486 10.12 -19.21 -13.15
N VAL A 487 8.88 -19.23 -12.67
CA VAL A 487 8.06 -18.02 -12.51
C VAL A 487 7.76 -17.76 -11.04
N VAL A 488 7.99 -16.52 -10.63
CA VAL A 488 7.71 -16.01 -9.29
C VAL A 488 6.77 -14.81 -9.38
N LEU A 489 5.86 -14.67 -8.42
CA LEU A 489 4.98 -13.51 -8.29
C LEU A 489 5.50 -12.56 -7.23
N ALA A 490 5.31 -11.25 -7.43
CA ALA A 490 5.53 -10.23 -6.42
C ALA A 490 4.43 -9.17 -6.45
N GLY A 491 4.30 -8.39 -5.39
CA GLY A 491 3.36 -7.30 -5.29
C GLY A 491 2.21 -7.56 -4.32
N CYS A 492 1.27 -6.61 -4.26
CA CYS A 492 0.19 -6.60 -3.26
C CYS A 492 -0.81 -7.77 -3.39
N GLY A 493 -0.90 -8.41 -4.54
CA GLY A 493 -1.77 -9.57 -4.77
C GLY A 493 -1.28 -10.86 -4.13
N THR A 494 0.01 -10.97 -3.82
CA THR A 494 0.65 -12.13 -3.21
C THR A 494 1.13 -11.82 -1.78
N THR A 495 1.93 -12.70 -1.18
CA THR A 495 2.51 -12.50 0.16
C THR A 495 3.58 -11.40 0.16
N PRO A 496 3.65 -10.58 1.23
CA PRO A 496 2.78 -10.55 2.40
C PRO A 496 1.45 -9.84 2.17
N GLY A 497 1.34 -8.91 1.23
CA GLY A 497 0.09 -8.24 0.88
C GLY A 497 0.23 -6.78 0.48
N VAL A 498 -0.84 -6.00 0.66
CA VAL A 498 -0.93 -4.59 0.29
C VAL A 498 -0.19 -3.69 1.28
N GLY A 499 0.38 -2.60 0.78
CA GLY A 499 1.10 -1.56 1.52
C GLY A 499 2.47 -1.28 0.90
N VAL A 500 3.00 -0.08 1.09
CA VAL A 500 4.34 0.29 0.60
C VAL A 500 5.40 -0.66 1.17
N PRO A 501 5.50 -0.85 2.52
CA PRO A 501 6.51 -1.74 3.09
C PRO A 501 6.31 -3.20 2.68
N THR A 502 5.10 -3.70 2.73
CA THR A 502 4.79 -5.10 2.37
C THR A 502 5.04 -5.40 0.90
N THR A 503 4.86 -4.42 0.02
CA THR A 503 5.16 -4.56 -1.41
C THR A 503 6.67 -4.59 -1.67
N MET A 504 7.46 -3.80 -0.94
CA MET A 504 8.93 -3.88 -0.97
C MET A 504 9.41 -5.25 -0.48
N ILE A 505 8.87 -5.71 0.66
CA ILE A 505 9.14 -7.06 1.19
C ILE A 505 8.77 -8.14 0.17
N SER A 506 7.63 -8.02 -0.52
CA SER A 506 7.21 -8.97 -1.56
C SER A 506 8.25 -9.12 -2.68
N GLY A 507 8.86 -8.00 -3.10
CA GLY A 507 9.96 -8.01 -4.07
C GLY A 507 11.19 -8.76 -3.56
N ARG A 508 11.64 -8.46 -2.34
CA ARG A 508 12.73 -9.18 -1.68
C ARG A 508 12.44 -10.69 -1.57
N LEU A 509 11.24 -11.06 -1.12
CA LEU A 509 10.84 -12.46 -1.01
C LEU A 509 10.82 -13.18 -2.37
N ALA A 510 10.47 -12.47 -3.44
CA ALA A 510 10.55 -13.02 -4.80
C ALA A 510 12.00 -13.25 -5.23
N ALA A 511 12.90 -12.31 -4.95
CA ALA A 511 14.34 -12.49 -5.19
C ALA A 511 14.90 -13.70 -4.46
N GLN A 512 14.53 -13.91 -3.19
CA GLN A 512 14.92 -15.09 -2.40
C GLN A 512 14.44 -16.41 -3.03
N ARG A 513 13.27 -16.43 -3.69
CA ARG A 513 12.79 -17.61 -4.42
C ARG A 513 13.66 -17.97 -5.62
N ILE A 514 14.39 -17.02 -6.16
CA ILE A 514 15.31 -17.24 -7.30
C ILE A 514 16.70 -17.59 -6.80
N THR A 515 17.22 -16.86 -5.82
CA THR A 515 18.62 -17.00 -5.37
C THR A 515 18.81 -18.08 -4.30
N GLY A 516 17.78 -18.41 -3.54
CA GLY A 516 17.89 -19.22 -2.33
C GLY A 516 18.57 -18.51 -1.15
N ALA A 517 19.00 -17.26 -1.34
CA ALA A 517 19.60 -16.46 -0.27
C ALA A 517 18.53 -16.08 0.78
N PRO A 518 18.89 -16.02 2.09
CA PRO A 518 17.99 -15.69 3.16
C PRO A 518 17.55 -14.21 3.13
#